data_87e0e27629a4ca01ead27ef767105c5a
#
_entry.id   87e0e27629a4ca01ead27ef767105c5a
#
_cell.length_a   1.000
_cell.length_b   1.000
_cell.length_c   1.000
_cell.angle_alpha   90.00
_cell.angle_beta   90.00
_cell.angle_gamma   90.00
#
_symmetry.space_group_name_H-M   'P 1'
#
loop_
_entity.id
_entity.type
_entity.pdbx_description
1 polymer ?
#
loop_
_entity_poly.entity_id
_entity_poly.type
_entity_poly.pdbx_seq_one_letter_code
_entity_poly.pdbx_strand_id
1 'polypeptide(L)' 'MIIKFKSEEAMNRFVESTPYTDPHNLMLAGLVGLGEFSVHHKHGCRGHDGYWIVISGTDFYISSYEMYLFEIVGE' A
#
# COMPACT_ATOMS: atom_id res chain seq x y z
N MET A 1 7.71 -8.05 5.39
CA MET A 1 8.35 -7.37 4.25
C MET A 1 8.31 -5.87 4.47
N ILE A 2 9.40 -5.20 4.20
CA ILE A 2 9.49 -3.74 4.33
C ILE A 2 9.51 -3.14 2.95
N ILE A 3 8.62 -2.19 2.70
CA ILE A 3 8.49 -1.53 1.41
C ILE A 3 8.43 -0.01 1.58
N LYS A 4 8.59 0.70 0.47
CA LYS A 4 8.36 2.14 0.39
C LYS A 4 7.90 2.50 -1.02
N PHE A 5 7.27 3.63 -1.20
CA PHE A 5 6.96 4.11 -2.54
C PHE A 5 8.27 4.37 -3.31
N LYS A 6 8.28 4.02 -4.57
CA LYS A 6 9.46 4.25 -5.44
C LYS A 6 9.78 5.72 -5.59
N SER A 7 8.76 6.57 -5.59
CA SER A 7 8.89 8.01 -5.79
C SER A 7 7.59 8.70 -5.37
N GLU A 8 7.61 10.02 -5.30
CA GLU A 8 6.41 10.81 -5.09
C GLU A 8 5.39 10.59 -6.22
N GLU A 9 5.85 10.46 -7.45
CA GLU A 9 4.99 10.15 -8.58
C GLU A 9 4.29 8.80 -8.42
N ALA A 10 5.02 7.78 -7.95
CA ALA A 10 4.43 6.47 -7.67
C ALA A 10 3.37 6.56 -6.58
N MET A 11 3.62 7.32 -5.52
CA MET A 11 2.66 7.57 -4.47
C MET A 11 1.39 8.22 -4.99
N ASN A 12 1.53 9.21 -5.86
CA ASN A 12 0.38 9.88 -6.47
C ASN A 12 -0.43 8.95 -7.34
N ARG A 13 0.20 8.07 -8.09
CA ARG A 13 -0.49 7.04 -8.89
C ARG A 13 -1.26 6.08 -8.01
N PHE A 14 -0.70 5.70 -6.89
CA PHE A 14 -1.36 4.83 -5.92
C PHE A 14 -2.64 5.48 -5.38
N VAL A 15 -2.57 6.75 -5.01
CA VAL A 15 -3.72 7.52 -4.52
C VAL A 15 -4.79 7.62 -5.61
N GLU A 16 -4.40 7.87 -6.84
CA GLU A 16 -5.33 8.02 -7.97
C GLU A 16 -5.99 6.72 -8.40
N SER A 17 -5.43 5.58 -8.00
CA SER A 17 -5.97 4.27 -8.39
C SER A 17 -7.27 3.90 -7.69
N THR A 18 -7.65 4.61 -6.63
CA THR A 18 -8.92 4.38 -5.93
C THR A 18 -9.94 5.45 -6.28
N PRO A 19 -11.24 5.07 -6.33
CA PRO A 19 -12.32 6.05 -6.58
C PRO A 19 -12.42 7.07 -5.45
N TYR A 20 -13.00 8.21 -5.76
CA TYR A 20 -13.27 9.28 -4.79
C TYR A 20 -14.02 8.82 -3.54
N THR A 21 -14.83 7.80 -3.69
CA THR A 21 -15.65 7.26 -2.60
C THR A 21 -14.88 6.39 -1.63
N ASP A 22 -13.64 6.03 -1.98
CA ASP A 22 -12.79 5.18 -1.14
C ASP A 22 -11.43 5.85 -0.94
N PRO A 23 -11.26 6.59 0.16
CA PRO A 23 -10.01 7.32 0.41
C PRO A 23 -8.90 6.46 1.01
N HIS A 24 -9.01 5.13 0.97
CA HIS A 24 -8.08 4.21 1.63
C HIS A 24 -6.63 4.46 1.20
N ASN A 25 -6.39 4.54 -0.10
CA ASN A 25 -5.04 4.74 -0.62
C ASN A 25 -4.49 6.12 -0.23
N LEU A 26 -5.34 7.14 -0.27
CA LEU A 26 -4.95 8.48 0.17
C LEU A 26 -4.57 8.50 1.65
N MET A 27 -5.35 7.82 2.49
CA MET A 27 -5.09 7.73 3.92
C MET A 27 -3.76 7.02 4.19
N LEU A 28 -3.52 5.90 3.52
CA LEU A 28 -2.27 5.17 3.68
C LEU A 28 -1.07 6.02 3.25
N ALA A 29 -1.15 6.67 2.10
CA ALA A 29 -0.09 7.54 1.61
C ALA A 29 0.20 8.68 2.59
N GLY A 30 -0.84 9.25 3.19
CA GLY A 30 -0.69 10.30 4.19
C GLY A 30 -0.01 9.82 5.47
N LEU A 31 -0.21 8.56 5.84
CA LEU A 31 0.37 8.01 7.06
C LEU A 31 1.83 7.58 6.89
N VAL A 32 2.18 6.99 5.73
CA VAL A 32 3.53 6.46 5.52
C VAL A 32 4.44 7.43 4.76
N GLY A 33 3.87 8.30 3.93
CA GLY A 33 4.66 9.21 3.10
C GLY A 33 5.62 8.46 2.20
N LEU A 34 6.83 8.96 2.06
CA LEU A 34 7.89 8.30 1.29
C LEU A 34 8.78 7.41 2.15
N GLY A 35 8.42 7.22 3.42
CA GLY A 35 9.18 6.39 4.35
C GLY A 35 8.94 4.91 4.17
N GLU A 36 9.79 4.13 4.81
CA GLU A 36 9.66 2.67 4.83
C GLU A 36 8.56 2.24 5.79
N PHE A 37 7.85 1.17 5.44
CA PHE A 37 6.85 0.59 6.32
C PHE A 37 6.75 -0.91 6.08
N SER A 38 6.25 -1.62 7.09
CA SER A 38 6.17 -3.09 7.08
C SER A 38 4.79 -3.53 6.65
N VAL A 39 4.74 -4.56 5.79
CA VAL A 39 3.49 -5.15 5.33
C VAL A 39 3.53 -6.66 5.50
N HIS A 40 2.36 -7.27 5.57
CA HIS A 40 2.20 -8.72 5.65
C HIS A 40 1.55 -9.25 4.38
N HIS A 41 2.16 -10.28 3.81
CA HIS A 41 1.56 -10.97 2.66
C HIS A 41 0.39 -11.82 3.14
N LYS A 42 -0.72 -11.76 2.40
CA LYS A 42 -1.89 -12.55 2.72
C LYS A 42 -2.46 -13.18 1.45
N HIS A 43 -2.47 -14.50 1.44
CA HIS A 43 -2.96 -15.28 0.31
C HIS A 43 -4.48 -15.35 0.31
N GLY A 44 -5.05 -15.31 -0.89
CA GLY A 44 -6.45 -15.67 -1.10
C GLY A 44 -7.48 -14.73 -0.49
N CYS A 45 -7.07 -13.55 -0.05
CA CYS A 45 -8.03 -12.58 0.45
C CYS A 45 -8.83 -12.03 -0.72
N ARG A 46 -10.16 -12.22 -0.70
CA ARG A 46 -11.06 -11.81 -1.78
C ARG A 46 -10.68 -12.37 -3.14
N GLY A 47 -10.02 -13.54 -3.16
CA GLY A 47 -9.59 -14.16 -4.41
C GLY A 47 -8.34 -13.56 -5.03
N HIS A 48 -7.66 -12.66 -4.33
CA HIS A 48 -6.43 -12.01 -4.79
C HIS A 48 -5.35 -12.12 -3.74
N ASP A 49 -4.11 -12.26 -4.18
CA ASP A 49 -2.95 -12.09 -3.32
C ASP A 49 -2.74 -10.61 -3.07
N GLY A 50 -2.34 -10.27 -1.87
CA GLY A 50 -2.09 -8.89 -1.54
C GLY A 50 -1.30 -8.74 -0.25
N TYR A 51 -1.15 -7.51 0.17
CA TYR A 51 -0.37 -7.15 1.36
C TYR A 51 -1.22 -6.32 2.29
N TRP A 52 -1.08 -6.57 3.57
CA TRP A 52 -1.86 -5.91 4.61
C TRP A 52 -0.95 -5.16 5.56
N ILE A 53 -1.44 -4.04 6.03
CA ILE A 53 -0.79 -3.27 7.07
C ILE A 53 -1.86 -2.71 8.00
N VAL A 54 -1.58 -2.71 9.29
CA VAL A 54 -2.45 -2.10 10.30
C VAL A 54 -1.71 -0.90 10.87
N ILE A 55 -2.29 0.27 10.74
CA ILE A 55 -1.76 1.51 11.29
C ILE A 55 -2.84 2.17 12.12
N SER A 56 -2.53 2.43 13.40
CA SER A 56 -3.46 3.09 14.32
C SER A 56 -4.83 2.42 14.37
N GLY A 57 -4.86 1.10 14.31
CA GLY A 57 -6.09 0.31 14.37
C GLY A 57 -6.87 0.24 13.06
N THR A 58 -6.36 0.81 11.99
CA THR A 58 -7.00 0.77 10.68
C THR A 58 -6.25 -0.18 9.77
N ASP A 59 -6.99 -1.08 9.12
CA ASP A 59 -6.45 -2.03 8.16
C ASP A 59 -6.36 -1.38 6.78
N PHE A 60 -5.20 -1.52 6.14
CA PHE A 60 -5.00 -1.09 4.76
C PHE A 60 -4.59 -2.29 3.93
N TYR A 61 -5.00 -2.28 2.67
CA TYR A 61 -4.70 -3.35 1.73
C TYR A 61 -4.00 -2.79 0.50
N ILE A 62 -2.93 -3.47 0.09
CA ILE A 62 -2.23 -3.16 -1.16
C ILE A 62 -2.34 -4.41 -2.03
N SER A 63 -2.99 -4.28 -3.19
CA SER A 63 -3.12 -5.40 -4.10
C SER A 63 -1.78 -5.74 -4.75
N SER A 64 -1.65 -6.99 -5.20
CA SER A 64 -0.45 -7.41 -5.93
C SER A 64 -0.24 -6.58 -7.20
N TYR A 65 -1.32 -6.05 -7.78
CA TYR A 65 -1.25 -5.21 -8.98
C TYR A 65 -0.66 -3.83 -8.71
N GLU A 66 -0.67 -3.39 -7.46
CA GLU A 66 -0.15 -2.08 -7.06
C GLU A 66 1.31 -2.14 -6.61
N MET A 67 1.85 -3.34 -6.44
CA MET A 67 3.21 -3.50 -5.90
C MET A 67 4.30 -2.93 -6.80
N TYR A 68 4.04 -2.74 -8.09
CA TYR A 68 5.01 -2.11 -8.98
C TYR A 68 5.32 -0.64 -8.59
N LEU A 69 4.45 -0.03 -7.80
CA LEU A 69 4.64 1.34 -7.31
C LEU A 69 5.56 1.41 -6.08
N PHE A 70 5.93 0.27 -5.54
CA PHE A 70 6.72 0.18 -4.31
C PHE A 70 8.07 -0.47 -4.59
N GLU A 71 9.06 -0.08 -3.78
CA GLU A 71 10.35 -0.73 -3.73
C GLU A 71 10.38 -1.65 -2.52
N ILE A 72 10.83 -2.89 -2.70
CA ILE A 72 11.03 -3.81 -1.59
C ILE A 72 12.40 -3.50 -0.97
N VAL A 73 12.39 -3.07 0.28
CA VAL A 73 13.60 -2.68 0.99
C VAL A 73 14.17 -3.84 1.78
N GLY A 74 13.30 -4.71 2.32
CA GLY A 74 13.72 -5.87 3.09
C GLY A 74 12.58 -6.84 3.33
N GLU A 75 12.94 -8.03 3.73
CA GLU A 75 11.95 -9.10 4.00
C GLU A 75 11.82 -9.36 5.53
#